data_f5ec253ffb7203c264c0b6b3354c0a6c
#
_entry.id   f5ec253ffb7203c264c0b6b3354c0a6c
#
_cell.length_a   1.000
_cell.length_b   1.000
_cell.length_c   1.000
_cell.angle_alpha   90.00
_cell.angle_beta   90.00
_cell.angle_gamma   90.00
#
_symmetry.space_group_name_H-M   'P 1'
#
loop_
_entity.id
_entity.type
_entity.pdbx_description
1 polymer ?
#
loop_
_entity_poly.entity_id
_entity_poly.type
_entity_poly.pdbx_seq_one_letter_code
_entity_poly.pdbx_strand_id
1 'polypeptide(L)'
;MKIKDVVCAAGSTGFYFDDQRAIKRGAGHDGMFYIGQPVTEGFSAVRMKGEAVSVMIILEDGQIAFGDCAAVQYSGAGGRDPLFLAKDFIPIIEQYVRPMLLGREADDFRGLCAQMEAIEVNGKRLHTAIRYGVSQAILDAVAKATGRLMCEVVADEYGCTVSQTPIPIFTQSGDDRYDNADKMIIKRAQVLPHALINNVQTKLGEHGEKLLEYVKWLRDRILTMRADESYQPVLHLSLIHI
;
A
#
# COMPACT_ATOMS: atom_id res chain seq x y z
N MET A 1 21.74 -19.97 -4.34
CA MET A 1 21.07 -20.05 -5.68
C MET A 1 21.10 -18.68 -6.32
N LYS A 2 21.61 -18.61 -7.57
CA LYS A 2 21.81 -17.31 -8.23
C LYS A 2 20.56 -16.80 -8.91
N ILE A 3 20.49 -15.47 -8.98
CA ILE A 3 19.51 -14.73 -9.79
C ILE A 3 19.93 -14.80 -11.25
N LYS A 4 19.13 -15.47 -12.07
CA LYS A 4 19.38 -15.66 -13.51
C LYS A 4 18.92 -14.46 -14.34
N ASP A 5 17.75 -13.89 -14.01
CA ASP A 5 17.21 -12.74 -14.73
C ASP A 5 16.24 -11.93 -13.86
N VAL A 6 15.96 -10.70 -14.30
CA VAL A 6 14.93 -9.82 -13.75
C VAL A 6 14.09 -9.29 -14.90
N VAL A 7 12.80 -9.56 -14.89
CA VAL A 7 11.87 -9.18 -15.95
C VAL A 7 10.77 -8.29 -15.36
N CYS A 8 10.36 -7.27 -16.11
CA CYS A 8 9.32 -6.35 -15.72
C CYS A 8 8.10 -6.47 -16.64
N ALA A 9 6.90 -6.34 -16.09
CA ALA A 9 5.66 -6.28 -16.84
C ALA A 9 4.79 -5.11 -16.36
N ALA A 10 4.27 -4.32 -17.30
CA ALA A 10 3.30 -3.28 -17.00
C ALA A 10 1.97 -3.87 -16.58
N GLY A 11 1.35 -3.29 -15.57
CA GLY A 11 0.05 -3.70 -15.05
C GLY A 11 -0.81 -2.51 -14.61
N SER A 12 -1.93 -2.81 -13.98
CA SER A 12 -2.83 -1.81 -13.40
C SER A 12 -3.04 -2.10 -11.93
N THR A 13 -3.13 -1.04 -11.12
CA THR A 13 -3.55 -1.18 -9.73
C THR A 13 -5.07 -1.33 -9.64
N GLY A 14 -5.58 -1.80 -8.50
CA GLY A 14 -7.02 -1.76 -8.20
C GLY A 14 -7.54 -0.38 -7.83
N PHE A 15 -6.76 0.69 -8.06
CA PHE A 15 -7.07 2.05 -7.66
C PHE A 15 -6.82 3.06 -8.79
N TYR A 16 -7.15 4.33 -8.50
CA TYR A 16 -6.94 5.46 -9.42
C TYR A 16 -5.71 6.27 -9.01
N PHE A 17 -5.16 7.03 -9.97
CA PHE A 17 -4.30 8.17 -9.70
C PHE A 17 -5.12 9.45 -9.80
N ASP A 18 -5.13 10.22 -8.72
CA ASP A 18 -5.89 11.46 -8.61
C ASP A 18 -4.95 12.67 -8.55
N ASP A 19 -5.15 13.64 -9.44
CA ASP A 19 -4.46 14.93 -9.36
C ASP A 19 -5.04 15.77 -8.21
N GLN A 20 -4.47 15.59 -7.03
CA GLN A 20 -4.90 16.28 -5.82
C GLN A 20 -4.84 17.82 -5.92
N ARG A 21 -3.94 18.37 -6.75
CA ARG A 21 -3.86 19.81 -6.96
C ARG A 21 -5.08 20.32 -7.74
N ALA A 22 -5.51 19.58 -8.76
CA ALA A 22 -6.72 19.91 -9.52
C ALA A 22 -7.97 19.77 -8.65
N ILE A 23 -8.07 18.69 -7.86
CA ILE A 23 -9.19 18.45 -6.94
C ILE A 23 -9.30 19.57 -5.90
N LYS A 24 -8.20 19.95 -5.25
CA LYS A 24 -8.15 21.05 -4.27
C LYS A 24 -8.44 22.42 -4.88
N ARG A 25 -8.28 22.60 -6.19
CA ARG A 25 -8.67 23.81 -6.93
C ARG A 25 -10.15 23.81 -7.35
N GLY A 26 -10.92 22.80 -6.94
CA GLY A 26 -12.36 22.74 -7.16
C GLY A 26 -12.77 22.03 -8.45
N ALA A 27 -12.01 21.02 -8.91
CA ALA A 27 -12.44 20.16 -9.99
C ALA A 27 -13.81 19.54 -9.66
N GLY A 28 -14.78 19.69 -10.55
CA GLY A 28 -16.13 19.15 -10.39
C GLY A 28 -16.16 17.63 -10.52
N HIS A 29 -17.31 17.03 -10.18
CA HIS A 29 -17.56 15.59 -10.32
C HIS A 29 -18.63 15.32 -11.38
N ASP A 30 -18.45 14.20 -12.09
CA ASP A 30 -19.48 13.52 -12.87
C ASP A 30 -19.41 12.01 -12.54
N GLY A 31 -20.18 11.60 -11.56
CA GLY A 31 -20.08 10.26 -11.00
C GLY A 31 -18.68 9.98 -10.44
N MET A 32 -18.00 8.96 -10.97
CA MET A 32 -16.63 8.59 -10.59
C MET A 32 -15.54 9.40 -11.30
N PHE A 33 -15.89 10.24 -12.26
CA PHE A 33 -14.95 11.06 -12.99
C PHE A 33 -14.84 12.47 -12.37
N TYR A 34 -13.69 13.10 -12.57
CA TYR A 34 -13.52 14.52 -12.32
C TYR A 34 -13.61 15.30 -13.61
N ILE A 35 -14.30 16.45 -13.56
CA ILE A 35 -14.41 17.39 -14.68
C ILE A 35 -13.32 18.44 -14.57
N GLY A 36 -12.65 18.75 -15.69
CA GLY A 36 -11.62 19.78 -15.76
C GLY A 36 -10.29 19.25 -16.27
N GLN A 37 -9.30 20.13 -16.29
CA GLN A 37 -7.96 19.78 -16.75
C GLN A 37 -7.05 19.45 -15.57
N PRO A 38 -6.14 18.49 -15.72
CA PRO A 38 -5.12 18.22 -14.72
C PRO A 38 -4.15 19.41 -14.64
N VAL A 39 -3.52 19.58 -13.47
CA VAL A 39 -2.56 20.66 -13.20
C VAL A 39 -1.21 20.14 -12.71
N THR A 40 -1.12 18.85 -12.39
CA THR A 40 0.13 18.19 -12.01
C THR A 40 0.75 17.53 -13.23
N GLU A 41 2.05 17.71 -13.40
CA GLU A 41 2.81 17.12 -14.51
C GLU A 41 2.64 15.58 -14.55
N GLY A 42 2.51 15.03 -15.76
CA GLY A 42 2.33 13.61 -16.01
C GLY A 42 0.87 13.14 -16.02
N PHE A 43 -0.06 13.91 -15.44
CA PHE A 43 -1.49 13.58 -15.48
C PHE A 43 -2.11 13.96 -16.83
N SER A 44 -2.82 13.01 -17.47
CA SER A 44 -3.62 13.25 -18.69
C SER A 44 -5.08 13.58 -18.40
N ALA A 45 -5.56 13.29 -17.20
CA ALA A 45 -6.87 13.64 -16.67
C ALA A 45 -6.77 13.85 -15.15
N VAL A 46 -7.74 14.51 -14.53
CA VAL A 46 -7.75 14.72 -13.07
C VAL A 46 -7.80 13.39 -12.31
N ARG A 47 -8.48 12.39 -12.86
CA ARG A 47 -8.45 11.00 -12.37
C ARG A 47 -8.04 10.07 -13.51
N MET A 48 -7.04 9.27 -13.27
CA MET A 48 -6.51 8.29 -14.21
C MET A 48 -6.57 6.88 -13.61
N LYS A 49 -6.52 5.87 -14.48
CA LYS A 49 -6.26 4.50 -14.08
C LYS A 49 -4.89 4.41 -13.39
N GLY A 50 -4.82 3.79 -12.23
CA GLY A 50 -3.55 3.54 -11.56
C GLY A 50 -2.74 2.46 -12.29
N GLU A 51 -1.45 2.71 -12.49
CA GLU A 51 -0.51 1.75 -13.08
C GLU A 51 0.38 1.11 -12.03
N ALA A 52 0.86 -0.10 -12.34
CA ALA A 52 1.83 -0.85 -11.56
C ALA A 52 2.86 -1.49 -12.48
N VAL A 53 3.97 -1.91 -11.90
CA VAL A 53 4.97 -2.74 -12.60
C VAL A 53 5.21 -3.97 -11.75
N SER A 54 4.91 -5.14 -12.30
CA SER A 54 5.31 -6.41 -11.70
C SER A 54 6.77 -6.70 -12.02
N VAL A 55 7.54 -6.99 -10.99
CA VAL A 55 8.95 -7.39 -11.08
C VAL A 55 9.04 -8.88 -10.80
N MET A 56 9.61 -9.62 -11.73
CA MET A 56 9.84 -11.05 -11.65
C MET A 56 11.33 -11.33 -11.59
N ILE A 57 11.81 -11.89 -10.48
CA ILE A 57 13.18 -12.39 -10.33
C ILE A 57 13.19 -13.87 -10.66
N ILE A 58 13.94 -14.25 -11.69
CA ILE A 58 14.06 -15.63 -12.15
C ILE A 58 15.32 -16.24 -11.54
N LEU A 59 15.19 -17.36 -10.83
CA LEU A 59 16.29 -18.10 -10.23
C LEU A 59 16.86 -19.12 -11.21
N GLU A 60 18.07 -19.63 -10.94
CA GLU A 60 18.76 -20.61 -11.81
C GLU A 60 17.99 -21.90 -12.05
N ASP A 61 17.20 -22.33 -11.05
CA ASP A 61 16.37 -23.53 -11.14
C ASP A 61 15.02 -23.29 -11.85
N GLY A 62 14.76 -22.07 -12.31
CA GLY A 62 13.54 -21.68 -12.99
C GLY A 62 12.41 -21.18 -12.09
N GLN A 63 12.57 -21.17 -10.77
CA GLN A 63 11.60 -20.54 -9.89
C GLN A 63 11.52 -19.05 -10.18
N ILE A 64 10.33 -18.48 -10.04
CA ILE A 64 10.05 -17.04 -10.27
C ILE A 64 9.57 -16.42 -8.96
N ALA A 65 10.26 -15.39 -8.51
CA ALA A 65 9.86 -14.58 -7.37
C ALA A 65 9.20 -13.29 -7.86
N PHE A 66 8.22 -12.79 -7.09
CA PHE A 66 7.36 -11.69 -7.52
C PHE A 66 7.39 -10.54 -6.53
N GLY A 67 7.25 -9.33 -7.07
CA GLY A 67 6.95 -8.13 -6.33
C GLY A 67 6.30 -7.09 -7.22
N ASP A 68 5.38 -6.30 -6.66
CA ASP A 68 4.63 -5.32 -7.42
C ASP A 68 4.99 -3.89 -7.02
N CYS A 69 5.53 -3.13 -7.96
CA CYS A 69 5.77 -1.70 -7.80
C CYS A 69 4.45 -0.96 -7.99
N ALA A 70 3.79 -0.64 -6.88
CA ALA A 70 2.54 0.09 -6.86
C ALA A 70 2.69 1.40 -6.07
N ALA A 71 2.28 2.51 -6.66
CA ALA A 71 2.30 3.82 -6.02
C ALA A 71 0.95 4.13 -5.36
N VAL A 72 0.98 5.06 -4.42
CA VAL A 72 -0.25 5.60 -3.83
C VAL A 72 -0.97 6.50 -4.84
N GLN A 73 -2.29 6.56 -4.73
CA GLN A 73 -3.18 7.34 -5.59
C GLN A 73 -2.92 8.86 -5.59
N TYR A 74 -2.14 9.38 -4.67
CA TYR A 74 -1.84 10.81 -4.52
C TYR A 74 -0.41 11.16 -4.93
N SER A 75 0.15 10.43 -5.89
CA SER A 75 1.49 10.69 -6.44
C SER A 75 1.62 12.15 -6.93
N GLY A 76 2.80 12.70 -6.77
CA GLY A 76 3.09 14.08 -7.18
C GLY A 76 2.56 15.16 -6.24
N ALA A 77 1.85 14.83 -5.17
CA ALA A 77 1.32 15.79 -4.21
C ALA A 77 2.23 15.90 -2.97
N GLY A 78 2.41 17.13 -2.45
CA GLY A 78 3.02 17.35 -1.15
C GLY A 78 4.46 16.85 -1.01
N GLY A 79 5.30 16.94 -2.04
CA GLY A 79 6.69 16.47 -2.01
C GLY A 79 6.87 14.95 -2.12
N ARG A 80 5.82 14.23 -2.44
CA ARG A 80 5.87 12.80 -2.75
C ARG A 80 6.54 12.56 -4.10
N ASP A 81 6.87 11.29 -4.36
CA ASP A 81 7.39 10.84 -5.65
C ASP A 81 6.44 11.26 -6.81
N PRO A 82 6.97 11.42 -8.03
CA PRO A 82 6.17 11.78 -9.20
C PRO A 82 5.13 10.70 -9.52
N LEU A 83 4.26 10.96 -10.49
CA LEU A 83 3.29 9.99 -10.98
C LEU A 83 4.00 8.72 -11.50
N PHE A 84 3.55 7.55 -11.03
CA PHE A 84 4.17 6.27 -11.38
C PHE A 84 3.54 5.69 -12.65
N LEU A 85 4.20 5.89 -13.79
CA LEU A 85 3.76 5.31 -15.07
C LEU A 85 4.75 4.21 -15.48
N ALA A 86 4.22 3.04 -15.84
CA ALA A 86 5.05 1.87 -16.18
C ALA A 86 6.08 2.16 -17.29
N LYS A 87 5.68 2.93 -18.31
CA LYS A 87 6.55 3.34 -19.41
C LYS A 87 7.81 4.12 -18.98
N ASP A 88 7.72 4.86 -17.88
CA ASP A 88 8.79 5.71 -17.38
C ASP A 88 9.70 4.96 -16.41
N PHE A 89 9.17 3.95 -15.69
CA PHE A 89 9.90 3.29 -14.62
C PHE A 89 10.40 1.87 -14.95
N ILE A 90 9.82 1.17 -15.91
CA ILE A 90 10.39 -0.10 -16.41
C ILE A 90 11.83 0.10 -16.89
N PRO A 91 12.17 1.11 -17.74
CA PRO A 91 13.55 1.33 -18.16
C PRO A 91 14.52 1.60 -17.01
N ILE A 92 14.05 2.25 -15.94
CA ILE A 92 14.88 2.48 -14.74
C ILE A 92 15.22 1.17 -14.03
N ILE A 93 14.21 0.28 -13.86
CA ILE A 93 14.44 -1.03 -13.26
C ILE A 93 15.40 -1.85 -14.11
N GLU A 94 15.20 -1.87 -15.42
CA GLU A 94 16.05 -2.62 -16.36
C GLU A 94 17.49 -2.09 -16.40
N GLN A 95 17.67 -0.78 -16.34
CA GLN A 95 18.99 -0.15 -16.44
C GLN A 95 19.78 -0.19 -15.12
N TYR A 96 19.14 -0.06 -13.97
CA TYR A 96 19.81 0.11 -12.69
C TYR A 96 19.62 -1.05 -11.72
N VAL A 97 18.41 -1.60 -11.61
CA VAL A 97 18.11 -2.66 -10.66
C VAL A 97 18.50 -4.04 -11.18
N ARG A 98 18.13 -4.34 -12.43
CA ARG A 98 18.44 -5.63 -13.05
C ARG A 98 19.95 -5.94 -13.04
N PRO A 99 20.87 -5.05 -13.46
CA PRO A 99 22.30 -5.35 -13.41
C PRO A 99 22.85 -5.55 -12.01
N MET A 100 22.30 -4.89 -11.02
CA MET A 100 22.70 -5.04 -9.62
C MET A 100 22.34 -6.43 -9.07
N LEU A 101 21.25 -7.03 -9.55
CA LEU A 101 20.76 -8.33 -9.08
C LEU A 101 21.31 -9.52 -9.87
N LEU A 102 21.62 -9.34 -11.16
CA LEU A 102 22.06 -10.43 -12.03
C LEU A 102 23.32 -11.15 -11.50
N GLY A 103 23.25 -12.49 -11.42
CA GLY A 103 24.34 -13.34 -10.99
C GLY A 103 24.60 -13.33 -9.49
N ARG A 104 23.84 -12.54 -8.71
CA ARG A 104 23.96 -12.51 -7.24
C ARG A 104 23.32 -13.77 -6.63
N GLU A 105 23.86 -14.21 -5.50
CA GLU A 105 23.20 -15.23 -4.70
C GLU A 105 21.94 -14.63 -4.04
N ALA A 106 20.84 -15.38 -4.08
CA ALA A 106 19.59 -15.04 -3.41
C ALA A 106 19.58 -15.64 -1.98
N ASP A 107 20.45 -15.14 -1.10
CA ASP A 107 20.67 -15.67 0.26
C ASP A 107 20.80 -14.57 1.33
N ASP A 108 20.85 -13.28 0.94
CA ASP A 108 21.00 -12.12 1.82
C ASP A 108 19.96 -11.04 1.43
N PHE A 109 18.77 -11.11 2.01
CA PHE A 109 17.69 -10.15 1.74
C PHE A 109 18.08 -8.73 2.12
N ARG A 110 18.62 -8.51 3.32
CA ARG A 110 18.99 -7.17 3.81
C ARG A 110 20.10 -6.55 2.99
N GLY A 111 21.14 -7.32 2.66
CA GLY A 111 22.27 -6.83 1.88
C GLY A 111 21.87 -6.47 0.45
N LEU A 112 21.05 -7.29 -0.21
CA LEU A 112 20.51 -6.98 -1.54
C LEU A 112 19.61 -5.75 -1.53
N CYS A 113 18.73 -5.63 -0.51
CA CYS A 113 17.91 -4.45 -0.34
C CYS A 113 18.73 -3.20 -0.06
N ALA A 114 19.78 -3.27 0.77
CA ALA A 114 20.64 -2.13 1.04
C ALA A 114 21.37 -1.64 -0.23
N GLN A 115 21.79 -2.55 -1.09
CA GLN A 115 22.39 -2.18 -2.38
C GLN A 115 21.36 -1.52 -3.32
N MET A 116 20.14 -2.04 -3.39
CA MET A 116 19.05 -1.44 -4.15
C MET A 116 18.69 -0.03 -3.61
N GLU A 117 18.63 0.14 -2.30
CA GLU A 117 18.36 1.43 -1.65
C GLU A 117 19.45 2.49 -1.92
N ALA A 118 20.68 2.07 -2.19
CA ALA A 118 21.79 2.97 -2.52
C ALA A 118 21.80 3.42 -3.99
N ILE A 119 20.94 2.89 -4.85
CA ILE A 119 20.85 3.30 -6.26
C ILE A 119 20.28 4.72 -6.34
N GLU A 120 21.02 5.58 -7.02
CA GLU A 120 20.57 6.93 -7.36
C GLU A 120 20.49 7.11 -8.89
N VAL A 121 19.43 7.75 -9.34
CA VAL A 121 19.21 8.11 -10.74
C VAL A 121 19.08 9.63 -10.81
N ASN A 122 19.99 10.28 -11.51
CA ASN A 122 20.08 11.75 -11.61
C ASN A 122 20.12 12.45 -10.23
N GLY A 123 20.88 11.88 -9.29
CA GLY A 123 21.03 12.41 -7.93
C GLY A 123 19.79 12.25 -7.04
N LYS A 124 18.85 11.38 -7.42
CA LYS A 124 17.66 11.05 -6.64
C LYS A 124 17.59 9.56 -6.39
N ARG A 125 17.10 9.18 -5.21
CA ARG A 125 16.80 7.78 -4.88
C ARG A 125 15.73 7.24 -5.83
N LEU A 126 15.70 5.92 -6.00
CA LEU A 126 14.65 5.25 -6.73
C LEU A 126 13.27 5.61 -6.18
N HIS A 127 12.28 5.69 -7.05
CA HIS A 127 10.88 5.89 -6.68
C HIS A 127 10.44 4.90 -5.59
N THR A 128 9.70 5.35 -4.59
CA THR A 128 9.28 4.51 -3.45
C THR A 128 8.54 3.24 -3.91
N ALA A 129 7.73 3.32 -4.98
CA ALA A 129 7.06 2.15 -5.55
C ALA A 129 8.05 1.09 -6.07
N ILE A 130 9.17 1.50 -6.69
CA ILE A 130 10.23 0.57 -7.13
C ILE A 130 10.86 -0.09 -5.92
N ARG A 131 11.28 0.71 -4.93
CA ARG A 131 11.90 0.21 -3.70
C ARG A 131 10.99 -0.78 -2.98
N TYR A 132 9.69 -0.48 -2.90
CA TYR A 132 8.67 -1.34 -2.33
C TYR A 132 8.53 -2.67 -3.10
N GLY A 133 8.27 -2.64 -4.41
CA GLY A 133 8.03 -3.83 -5.20
C GLY A 133 9.29 -4.69 -5.37
N VAL A 134 10.45 -4.07 -5.62
CA VAL A 134 11.72 -4.80 -5.77
C VAL A 134 12.12 -5.48 -4.46
N SER A 135 11.94 -4.83 -3.30
CA SER A 135 12.26 -5.46 -2.01
C SER A 135 11.37 -6.68 -1.74
N GLN A 136 10.11 -6.66 -2.16
CA GLN A 136 9.24 -7.83 -2.07
C GLN A 136 9.73 -8.97 -2.96
N ALA A 137 10.10 -8.66 -4.22
CA ALA A 137 10.64 -9.66 -5.14
C ALA A 137 11.95 -10.28 -4.62
N ILE A 138 12.85 -9.46 -4.02
CA ILE A 138 14.08 -9.96 -3.38
C ILE A 138 13.75 -10.88 -2.22
N LEU A 139 12.80 -10.50 -1.35
CA LEU A 139 12.39 -11.32 -0.21
C LEU A 139 11.82 -12.66 -0.66
N ASP A 140 10.95 -12.66 -1.67
CA ASP A 140 10.37 -13.87 -2.24
C ASP A 140 11.46 -14.77 -2.90
N ALA A 141 12.45 -14.14 -3.58
CA ALA A 141 13.57 -14.85 -4.17
C ALA A 141 14.45 -15.54 -3.12
N VAL A 142 14.80 -14.83 -2.05
CA VAL A 142 15.59 -15.40 -0.93
C VAL A 142 14.81 -16.52 -0.24
N ALA A 143 13.51 -16.33 0.01
CA ALA A 143 12.66 -17.35 0.61
C ALA A 143 12.63 -18.63 -0.23
N LYS A 144 12.40 -18.51 -1.55
CA LYS A 144 12.40 -19.63 -2.50
C LYS A 144 13.78 -20.29 -2.61
N ALA A 145 14.83 -19.49 -2.78
CA ALA A 145 16.20 -20.01 -2.91
C ALA A 145 16.70 -20.77 -1.67
N THR A 146 16.18 -20.43 -0.50
CA THR A 146 16.59 -21.04 0.79
C THR A 146 15.58 -22.04 1.35
N GLY A 147 14.42 -22.23 0.66
CA GLY A 147 13.37 -23.15 1.11
C GLY A 147 12.68 -22.71 2.41
N ARG A 148 12.61 -21.40 2.68
CA ARG A 148 12.00 -20.79 3.87
C ARG A 148 10.76 -19.97 3.52
N LEU A 149 9.95 -19.66 4.53
CA LEU A 149 8.90 -18.66 4.38
C LEU A 149 9.50 -17.25 4.44
N MET A 150 8.88 -16.28 3.79
CA MET A 150 9.33 -14.88 3.82
C MET A 150 9.43 -14.34 5.26
N CYS A 151 8.49 -14.69 6.14
CA CYS A 151 8.55 -14.28 7.55
C CYS A 151 9.74 -14.89 8.31
N GLU A 152 10.17 -16.10 7.95
CA GLU A 152 11.34 -16.74 8.54
C GLU A 152 12.63 -16.07 8.09
N VAL A 153 12.73 -15.68 6.80
CA VAL A 153 13.85 -14.89 6.27
C VAL A 153 13.98 -13.57 7.02
N VAL A 154 12.86 -12.83 7.15
CA VAL A 154 12.87 -11.54 7.87
C VAL A 154 13.24 -11.74 9.33
N ALA A 155 12.65 -12.72 10.02
CA ALA A 155 12.92 -12.96 11.41
C ALA A 155 14.39 -13.28 11.67
N ASP A 156 14.96 -14.18 10.86
CA ASP A 156 16.36 -14.59 10.97
C ASP A 156 17.34 -13.42 10.73
N GLU A 157 17.19 -12.71 9.62
CA GLU A 157 18.08 -11.61 9.25
C GLU A 157 17.97 -10.36 10.14
N TYR A 158 16.85 -10.20 10.86
CA TYR A 158 16.67 -9.11 11.83
C TYR A 158 16.87 -9.56 13.30
N GLY A 159 17.26 -10.82 13.52
CA GLY A 159 17.49 -11.36 14.88
C GLY A 159 16.21 -11.47 15.71
N CYS A 160 15.08 -11.73 15.05
CA CYS A 160 13.77 -11.90 15.66
C CYS A 160 13.32 -13.37 15.57
N THR A 161 12.16 -13.65 16.15
CA THR A 161 11.49 -14.94 16.00
C THR A 161 10.13 -14.75 15.35
N VAL A 162 9.68 -15.72 14.56
CA VAL A 162 8.33 -15.71 13.99
C VAL A 162 7.31 -15.86 15.13
N SER A 163 6.47 -14.86 15.33
CA SER A 163 5.41 -14.89 16.32
C SER A 163 4.34 -15.92 15.96
N GLN A 164 3.92 -16.72 16.95
CA GLN A 164 2.78 -17.63 16.83
C GLN A 164 1.46 -16.98 17.23
N THR A 165 1.49 -15.74 17.71
CA THR A 165 0.28 -14.99 18.08
C THR A 165 -0.37 -14.43 16.82
N PRO A 166 -1.64 -14.78 16.53
CA PRO A 166 -2.36 -14.21 15.39
C PRO A 166 -2.45 -12.68 15.49
N ILE A 167 -2.22 -12.01 14.36
CA ILE A 167 -2.42 -10.56 14.27
C ILE A 167 -3.93 -10.30 14.20
N PRO A 168 -4.48 -9.38 15.03
CA PRO A 168 -5.90 -9.02 14.98
C PRO A 168 -6.29 -8.51 13.59
N ILE A 169 -7.43 -9.00 13.08
CA ILE A 169 -7.96 -8.56 11.79
C ILE A 169 -8.51 -7.14 11.92
N PHE A 170 -7.87 -6.23 11.22
CA PHE A 170 -8.26 -4.84 11.06
C PHE A 170 -9.19 -4.68 9.84
N THR A 171 -10.21 -3.83 9.98
CA THR A 171 -11.18 -3.53 8.92
C THR A 171 -11.38 -2.04 8.74
N GLN A 172 -11.71 -1.63 7.51
CA GLN A 172 -11.87 -0.23 7.13
C GLN A 172 -13.27 0.03 6.55
N SER A 173 -13.99 0.99 7.12
CA SER A 173 -15.32 1.38 6.66
C SER A 173 -15.30 2.40 5.51
N GLY A 174 -14.21 3.12 5.34
CA GLY A 174 -14.19 4.27 4.44
C GLY A 174 -15.16 5.35 4.90
N ASP A 175 -15.86 5.97 3.95
CA ASP A 175 -16.86 7.02 4.23
C ASP A 175 -18.22 6.47 4.67
N ASP A 176 -18.57 5.25 4.25
CA ASP A 176 -19.81 4.56 4.68
C ASP A 176 -19.60 3.89 6.04
N ARG A 177 -19.45 4.73 7.07
CA ARG A 177 -19.02 4.32 8.40
C ARG A 177 -20.12 3.66 9.26
N TYR A 178 -21.38 3.75 8.86
CA TYR A 178 -22.50 3.15 9.58
C TYR A 178 -22.81 1.74 9.08
N ASP A 179 -23.22 1.59 7.83
CA ASP A 179 -23.58 0.28 7.26
C ASP A 179 -22.37 -0.67 7.19
N ASN A 180 -21.18 -0.15 6.91
CA ASN A 180 -19.99 -0.97 6.91
C ASN A 180 -19.58 -1.42 8.32
N ALA A 181 -19.85 -0.63 9.37
CA ALA A 181 -19.64 -1.08 10.75
C ALA A 181 -20.52 -2.29 11.10
N ASP A 182 -21.78 -2.31 10.67
CA ASP A 182 -22.67 -3.45 10.86
C ASP A 182 -22.11 -4.73 10.22
N LYS A 183 -21.62 -4.64 8.99
CA LYS A 183 -20.95 -5.77 8.30
C LYS A 183 -19.75 -6.30 9.07
N MET A 184 -18.98 -5.40 9.68
CA MET A 184 -17.79 -5.77 10.47
C MET A 184 -18.17 -6.46 11.78
N ILE A 185 -19.21 -5.97 12.46
CA ILE A 185 -19.73 -6.57 13.69
C ILE A 185 -20.26 -7.99 13.40
N ILE A 186 -21.07 -8.15 12.34
CA ILE A 186 -21.59 -9.46 11.92
C ILE A 186 -20.45 -10.44 11.61
N LYS A 187 -19.39 -9.98 10.96
CA LYS A 187 -18.20 -10.78 10.64
C LYS A 187 -17.22 -10.94 11.81
N ARG A 188 -17.52 -10.37 12.98
CA ARG A 188 -16.68 -10.41 14.18
C ARG A 188 -15.26 -9.88 13.93
N ALA A 189 -15.12 -8.78 13.18
CA ALA A 189 -13.83 -8.14 12.98
C ALA A 189 -13.23 -7.70 14.32
N GLN A 190 -11.96 -7.96 14.55
CA GLN A 190 -11.30 -7.72 15.84
C GLN A 190 -10.98 -6.22 16.06
N VAL A 191 -10.74 -5.49 14.98
CA VAL A 191 -10.47 -4.04 15.01
C VAL A 191 -11.35 -3.35 13.97
N LEU A 192 -12.20 -2.45 14.42
CA LEU A 192 -13.19 -1.75 13.58
C LEU A 192 -13.47 -0.33 14.09
N PRO A 193 -14.07 0.53 13.30
CA PRO A 193 -14.34 0.40 11.87
C PRO A 193 -13.27 1.08 11.00
N HIS A 194 -12.18 1.61 11.55
CA HIS A 194 -11.28 2.56 10.89
C HIS A 194 -12.07 3.64 10.11
N ALA A 195 -13.03 4.24 10.78
CA ALA A 195 -13.83 5.32 10.19
C ALA A 195 -12.96 6.55 9.94
N LEU A 196 -13.06 7.11 8.76
CA LEU A 196 -12.34 8.35 8.40
C LEU A 196 -13.08 9.56 8.99
N ILE A 197 -12.47 10.19 9.99
CA ILE A 197 -12.92 11.46 10.55
C ILE A 197 -12.05 12.56 9.92
N ASN A 198 -12.39 12.93 8.70
CA ASN A 198 -11.60 13.82 7.84
C ASN A 198 -12.33 15.13 7.50
N ASN A 199 -13.34 15.51 8.26
CA ASN A 199 -14.08 16.75 8.08
C ASN A 199 -14.61 17.25 9.44
N VAL A 200 -14.23 18.47 9.81
CA VAL A 200 -14.64 19.07 11.09
C VAL A 200 -16.16 19.24 11.15
N GLN A 201 -16.76 19.85 10.15
CA GLN A 201 -18.17 20.22 10.20
C GLN A 201 -19.12 19.03 10.18
N THR A 202 -18.79 17.96 9.44
CA THR A 202 -19.72 16.84 9.21
C THR A 202 -19.40 15.59 10.03
N LYS A 203 -18.14 15.42 10.48
CA LYS A 203 -17.71 14.16 11.12
C LYS A 203 -17.08 14.33 12.51
N LEU A 204 -16.38 15.44 12.78
CA LEU A 204 -15.79 15.70 14.08
C LEU A 204 -16.75 16.49 14.98
N GLY A 205 -17.29 17.60 14.49
CA GLY A 205 -17.92 18.66 15.24
C GLY A 205 -16.90 19.67 15.76
N GLU A 206 -17.32 20.90 16.04
CA GLU A 206 -16.44 21.98 16.49
C GLU A 206 -15.73 21.66 17.81
N HIS A 207 -16.41 20.93 18.69
CA HIS A 207 -15.89 20.49 19.98
C HIS A 207 -15.79 18.95 20.08
N GLY A 208 -15.80 18.23 18.97
CA GLY A 208 -15.75 16.77 18.95
C GLY A 208 -17.10 16.08 19.23
N GLU A 209 -18.20 16.82 19.27
CA GLU A 209 -19.53 16.30 19.62
C GLU A 209 -20.01 15.23 18.64
N LYS A 210 -19.81 15.40 17.33
CA LYS A 210 -20.21 14.42 16.31
C LYS A 210 -19.37 13.14 16.38
N LEU A 211 -18.10 13.26 16.70
CA LEU A 211 -17.25 12.11 16.96
C LEU A 211 -17.74 11.34 18.20
N LEU A 212 -18.07 12.05 19.28
CA LEU A 212 -18.58 11.43 20.49
C LEU A 212 -19.92 10.71 20.25
N GLU A 213 -20.82 11.32 19.49
CA GLU A 213 -22.10 10.70 19.07
C GLU A 213 -21.86 9.41 18.27
N TYR A 214 -20.93 9.45 17.31
CA TYR A 214 -20.57 8.29 16.51
C TYR A 214 -19.97 7.16 17.37
N VAL A 215 -19.09 7.48 18.31
CA VAL A 215 -18.49 6.47 19.23
C VAL A 215 -19.56 5.85 20.12
N LYS A 216 -20.49 6.65 20.65
CA LYS A 216 -21.63 6.13 21.45
C LYS A 216 -22.51 5.21 20.61
N TRP A 217 -22.89 5.65 19.41
CA TRP A 217 -23.65 4.83 18.46
C TRP A 217 -22.94 3.50 18.18
N LEU A 218 -21.65 3.54 17.88
CA LEU A 218 -20.87 2.35 17.57
C LEU A 218 -20.79 1.38 18.74
N ARG A 219 -20.59 1.87 19.97
CA ARG A 219 -20.66 1.06 21.19
C ARG A 219 -22.00 0.37 21.32
N ASP A 220 -23.09 1.12 21.21
CA ASP A 220 -24.44 0.60 21.39
C ASP A 220 -24.78 -0.40 20.27
N ARG A 221 -24.32 -0.14 19.05
CA ARG A 221 -24.50 -1.05 17.92
C ARG A 221 -23.77 -2.38 18.13
N ILE A 222 -22.52 -2.33 18.60
CA ILE A 222 -21.76 -3.55 18.96
C ILE A 222 -22.50 -4.35 20.03
N LEU A 223 -22.93 -3.70 21.11
CA LEU A 223 -23.64 -4.37 22.20
C LEU A 223 -24.96 -5.02 21.77
N THR A 224 -25.65 -4.39 20.81
CA THR A 224 -26.95 -4.89 20.30
C THR A 224 -26.78 -6.01 19.29
N MET A 225 -25.74 -5.94 18.43
CA MET A 225 -25.59 -6.85 17.28
C MET A 225 -24.59 -7.98 17.50
N ARG A 226 -23.79 -7.94 18.56
CA ARG A 226 -22.84 -9.03 18.85
C ARG A 226 -23.57 -10.33 19.13
N ALA A 227 -23.05 -11.43 18.56
CA ALA A 227 -23.63 -12.76 18.75
C ALA A 227 -23.53 -13.27 20.20
N ASP A 228 -22.47 -12.85 20.91
CA ASP A 228 -22.20 -13.20 22.30
C ASP A 228 -21.29 -12.15 22.98
N GLU A 229 -21.18 -12.21 24.30
CA GLU A 229 -20.41 -11.26 25.11
C GLU A 229 -18.90 -11.37 24.96
N SER A 230 -18.39 -12.49 24.42
CA SER A 230 -16.95 -12.68 24.20
C SER A 230 -16.42 -11.79 23.07
N TYR A 231 -17.29 -11.32 22.18
CA TYR A 231 -16.90 -10.40 21.14
C TYR A 231 -16.79 -8.97 21.69
N GLN A 232 -15.54 -8.55 21.88
CA GLN A 232 -15.15 -7.23 22.38
C GLN A 232 -14.10 -6.63 21.44
N PRO A 233 -14.53 -6.03 20.32
CA PRO A 233 -13.60 -5.49 19.34
C PRO A 233 -12.92 -4.22 19.85
N VAL A 234 -11.72 -3.95 19.33
CA VAL A 234 -11.01 -2.70 19.54
C VAL A 234 -11.56 -1.64 18.57
N LEU A 235 -11.92 -0.47 19.10
CA LEU A 235 -12.35 0.65 18.27
C LEU A 235 -11.15 1.37 17.69
N HIS A 236 -11.14 1.57 16.38
CA HIS A 236 -10.11 2.31 15.66
C HIS A 236 -10.76 3.40 14.79
N LEU A 237 -10.36 4.64 15.02
CA LEU A 237 -10.85 5.83 14.30
C LEU A 237 -9.65 6.57 13.73
N SER A 238 -9.76 7.04 12.50
CA SER A 238 -8.70 7.77 11.81
C SER A 238 -9.03 9.25 11.76
N LEU A 239 -8.25 10.04 12.49
CA LEU A 239 -8.32 11.51 12.52
C LEU A 239 -7.24 12.08 11.60
N ILE A 240 -7.39 11.89 10.28
CA ILE A 240 -6.42 12.34 9.30
C ILE A 240 -7.02 13.42 8.39
N HIS A 241 -6.19 14.36 7.98
CA HIS A 241 -6.57 15.47 7.11
C HIS A 241 -7.64 16.42 7.69
N ILE A 242 -7.66 16.58 9.01
CA ILE A 242 -8.49 17.57 9.71
C ILE A 242 -7.78 18.92 9.73
#